data_7ba590955c74f47d1181d343b3e5ce87
#
_entry.id   7ba590955c74f47d1181d343b3e5ce87
#
_cell.length_a   1.000
_cell.length_b   1.000
_cell.length_c   1.000
_cell.angle_alpha   90.00
_cell.angle_beta   90.00
_cell.angle_gamma   90.00
#
_symmetry.space_group_name_H-M   'P 1'
#
loop_
_entity.id
_entity.type
_entity.pdbx_description
1 polymer ?
#
loop_
_entity_poly.entity_id
_entity_poly.type
_entity_poly.pdbx_seq_one_letter_code
_entity_poly.pdbx_strand_id
1 'polypeptide(L)'
;MQIQINEFKEGKKMTNRKQVVLVVMDGVGFSKTGLGDAVTTANTPVLNEMLKSCPNTRLKAHGTAVGLPSDDDMGNSEVGHNALGCGQIYSQGAKLVNESIESGKMFESDSWKEALANVKNNNSVLHFLGLLSDGNVHSNISHLLTMLKKAKEYGAKEVRVHILLDGRDVPATSALQYVKQLEDCLAELSDDSFHAIIASGGGRMKVTMDRYQANWGMVELGWNTHVKGEGRQFENATEAIEAYRKELDVIDQDLPAFVIAKDGKAVGPVTEKDSVILFNFRGDRALEISMAFDYEDFNYFNRGPKLGCYYAGMLEYDGDLHIPTHYLVNPPEIKNTLSELLVNAGLSQYAVSETQKYGHVTYFWNGNRSSKFSEELETFKEIPSDNVSFDERPWMKSAEITDDVIEAIKSEKYDFIRCNFPNGDMVGHTGNFDATVTGVEAVDLGLARLIKVCDEYNVTLLVTADHGNADEMLEKNKKGELQVRTAHSLNPVPFIIYDKKNTYTIKEGEYGLANVAATVASILNLKAPECWEASMI
;
A
#
# COMPACT_ATOMS: atom_id res chain seq x y z
N MET A 1 31.59 -1.95 63.36
CA MET A 1 30.23 -1.97 62.79
C MET A 1 30.39 -2.37 61.33
N GLN A 2 30.40 -3.67 61.09
CA GLN A 2 30.58 -4.27 59.76
C GLN A 2 29.21 -4.34 59.08
N ILE A 3 29.04 -3.68 57.97
CA ILE A 3 27.84 -3.79 57.13
C ILE A 3 28.09 -4.94 56.19
N GLN A 4 27.35 -6.06 56.38
CA GLN A 4 27.28 -7.17 55.45
C GLN A 4 26.44 -6.71 54.24
N ILE A 5 27.05 -6.68 53.07
CA ILE A 5 26.36 -6.56 51.79
C ILE A 5 25.89 -7.97 51.42
N ASN A 6 24.61 -8.22 51.58
CA ASN A 6 23.97 -9.41 51.03
C ASN A 6 23.87 -9.25 49.51
N GLU A 7 24.72 -9.96 48.80
CA GLU A 7 24.52 -10.22 47.36
C GLU A 7 23.30 -11.14 47.19
N PHE A 8 22.18 -10.54 46.80
CA PHE A 8 21.09 -11.32 46.20
C PHE A 8 21.50 -11.73 44.78
N LYS A 9 22.11 -12.89 44.64
CA LYS A 9 22.14 -13.64 43.38
C LYS A 9 20.78 -14.34 43.24
N GLU A 10 19.79 -13.63 42.69
CA GLU A 10 18.63 -14.31 42.11
C GLU A 10 19.13 -15.14 40.94
N GLY A 11 19.08 -16.47 41.11
CA GLY A 11 19.38 -17.42 40.05
C GLY A 11 18.39 -17.25 38.90
N LYS A 12 18.83 -16.66 37.79
CA LYS A 12 18.08 -16.65 36.54
C LYS A 12 17.74 -18.12 36.20
N LYS A 13 16.48 -18.52 36.36
CA LYS A 13 15.95 -19.69 35.68
C LYS A 13 16.11 -19.43 34.19
N MET A 14 17.11 -20.04 33.55
CA MET A 14 17.18 -20.12 32.10
C MET A 14 15.92 -20.90 31.67
N THR A 15 14.91 -20.17 31.25
CA THR A 15 13.80 -20.76 30.54
C THR A 15 14.38 -21.24 29.19
N ASN A 16 14.12 -22.49 28.83
CA ASN A 16 14.52 -23.08 27.54
C ASN A 16 13.66 -22.49 26.38
N ARG A 17 13.25 -21.22 26.55
CA ARG A 17 12.34 -20.51 25.65
C ARG A 17 13.16 -19.96 24.47
N LYS A 18 12.80 -20.37 23.28
CA LYS A 18 13.43 -19.86 22.05
C LYS A 18 12.75 -18.56 21.68
N GLN A 19 13.52 -17.50 21.56
CA GLN A 19 13.04 -16.18 21.14
C GLN A 19 13.51 -15.88 19.73
N VAL A 20 12.63 -15.36 18.87
CA VAL A 20 12.92 -14.97 17.50
C VAL A 20 12.60 -13.49 17.32
N VAL A 21 13.53 -12.76 16.71
CA VAL A 21 13.34 -11.36 16.28
C VAL A 21 13.34 -11.31 14.76
N LEU A 22 12.37 -10.65 14.16
CA LEU A 22 12.32 -10.34 12.73
C LEU A 22 12.43 -8.84 12.53
N VAL A 23 13.44 -8.42 11.81
CA VAL A 23 13.65 -7.05 11.35
C VAL A 23 13.28 -6.95 9.88
N VAL A 24 12.39 -6.01 9.56
CA VAL A 24 12.08 -5.61 8.18
C VAL A 24 12.76 -4.27 7.91
N MET A 25 13.71 -4.25 6.99
CA MET A 25 14.39 -3.05 6.50
C MET A 25 13.62 -2.53 5.28
N ASP A 26 12.59 -1.72 5.51
CA ASP A 26 11.66 -1.26 4.48
C ASP A 26 12.39 -0.56 3.32
N GLY A 27 12.09 -0.97 2.10
CA GLY A 27 12.66 -0.38 0.89
C GLY A 27 14.11 -0.78 0.58
N VAL A 28 14.66 -1.83 1.22
CA VAL A 28 16.05 -2.28 1.01
C VAL A 28 16.10 -3.50 0.10
N GLY A 29 16.44 -3.29 -1.17
CA GLY A 29 16.57 -4.33 -2.18
C GLY A 29 18.02 -4.57 -2.65
N PHE A 30 18.17 -5.51 -3.58
CA PHE A 30 19.43 -5.77 -4.29
C PHE A 30 19.36 -5.20 -5.71
N SER A 31 20.04 -4.09 -5.95
CA SER A 31 20.06 -3.46 -7.27
C SER A 31 20.53 -4.41 -8.38
N LYS A 32 19.80 -4.44 -9.49
CA LYS A 32 20.23 -5.13 -10.73
C LYS A 32 21.02 -4.21 -11.64
N THR A 33 20.77 -2.91 -11.58
CA THR A 33 21.33 -1.91 -12.49
C THR A 33 22.51 -1.15 -11.90
N GLY A 34 22.58 -1.04 -10.58
CA GLY A 34 23.51 -0.18 -9.84
C GLY A 34 23.23 1.32 -9.99
N LEU A 35 22.10 1.70 -10.62
CA LEU A 35 21.75 3.10 -10.83
C LEU A 35 21.08 3.68 -9.57
N GLY A 36 21.77 4.64 -8.94
CA GLY A 36 21.24 5.26 -7.72
C GLY A 36 21.06 4.27 -6.58
N ASP A 37 21.98 3.33 -6.44
CA ASP A 37 21.97 2.33 -5.38
C ASP A 37 22.50 2.93 -4.07
N ALA A 38 21.59 3.46 -3.26
CA ALA A 38 21.91 4.01 -1.96
C ALA A 38 22.27 2.90 -0.94
N VAL A 39 21.78 1.67 -1.14
CA VAL A 39 22.07 0.54 -0.25
C VAL A 39 23.54 0.13 -0.31
N THR A 40 24.07 -0.03 -1.53
CA THR A 40 25.50 -0.38 -1.69
C THR A 40 26.44 0.81 -1.48
N THR A 41 25.94 2.06 -1.62
CA THR A 41 26.70 3.28 -1.35
C THR A 41 26.85 3.52 0.14
N ALA A 42 25.85 3.17 0.93
CA ALA A 42 25.85 3.33 2.37
C ALA A 42 26.96 2.50 3.06
N ASN A 43 27.54 3.06 4.10
CA ASN A 43 28.49 2.34 4.94
C ASN A 43 27.76 1.42 5.91
N THR A 44 27.52 0.17 5.50
CA THR A 44 26.74 -0.84 6.22
C THR A 44 27.60 -2.06 6.61
N PRO A 45 28.61 -1.88 7.49
CA PRO A 45 29.55 -2.96 7.83
C PRO A 45 28.87 -4.18 8.46
N VAL A 46 27.78 -3.98 9.22
CA VAL A 46 27.06 -5.09 9.87
C VAL A 46 26.25 -5.90 8.87
N LEU A 47 25.44 -5.25 8.05
CA LEU A 47 24.66 -5.91 7.00
C LEU A 47 25.57 -6.65 6.02
N ASN A 48 26.69 -6.02 5.61
CA ASN A 48 27.68 -6.62 4.72
C ASN A 48 28.34 -7.86 5.34
N GLU A 49 28.67 -7.84 6.63
CA GLU A 49 29.22 -9.01 7.30
C GLU A 49 28.16 -10.12 7.47
N MET A 50 26.92 -9.78 7.77
CA MET A 50 25.85 -10.76 7.85
C MET A 50 25.60 -11.44 6.50
N LEU A 51 25.56 -10.70 5.40
CA LEU A 51 25.42 -11.25 4.04
C LEU A 51 26.57 -12.16 3.65
N LYS A 52 27.76 -11.92 4.19
CA LYS A 52 28.95 -12.72 3.90
C LYS A 52 29.07 -13.99 4.76
N SER A 53 28.69 -13.90 6.05
CA SER A 53 29.00 -14.93 7.04
C SER A 53 27.79 -15.74 7.52
N CYS A 54 26.56 -15.22 7.35
CA CYS A 54 25.36 -15.88 7.81
C CYS A 54 24.62 -16.62 6.68
N PRO A 55 23.83 -17.65 6.99
CA PRO A 55 22.88 -18.21 6.04
C PRO A 55 21.95 -17.13 5.48
N ASN A 56 21.96 -16.95 4.18
CA ASN A 56 21.13 -15.92 3.53
C ASN A 56 20.64 -16.36 2.15
N THR A 57 19.59 -15.72 1.68
CA THR A 57 19.05 -15.89 0.33
C THR A 57 18.37 -14.58 -0.12
N ARG A 58 17.89 -14.58 -1.36
CA ARG A 58 17.10 -13.48 -1.93
C ARG A 58 15.65 -13.89 -2.04
N LEU A 59 14.75 -12.99 -1.66
CA LEU A 59 13.30 -13.20 -1.78
C LEU A 59 12.73 -12.35 -2.91
N LYS A 60 11.80 -12.93 -3.68
CA LYS A 60 10.95 -12.18 -4.60
C LYS A 60 9.95 -11.35 -3.77
N ALA A 61 9.92 -10.04 -4.00
CA ALA A 61 9.13 -9.09 -3.22
C ALA A 61 8.20 -8.23 -4.10
N HIS A 62 7.92 -8.66 -5.32
CA HIS A 62 7.08 -7.97 -6.30
C HIS A 62 6.27 -8.97 -7.12
N GLY A 63 5.36 -8.47 -7.91
CA GLY A 63 4.60 -9.23 -8.88
C GLY A 63 3.77 -10.36 -8.27
N THR A 64 3.70 -11.45 -8.99
CA THR A 64 2.88 -12.61 -8.61
C THR A 64 3.32 -13.26 -7.29
N ALA A 65 4.58 -13.06 -6.87
CA ALA A 65 5.11 -13.55 -5.60
C ALA A 65 4.51 -12.86 -4.35
N VAL A 66 3.83 -11.74 -4.54
CA VAL A 66 3.09 -11.02 -3.48
C VAL A 66 1.60 -10.84 -3.82
N GLY A 67 1.10 -11.58 -4.82
CA GLY A 67 -0.31 -11.59 -5.20
C GLY A 67 -0.73 -10.51 -6.18
N LEU A 68 0.20 -9.77 -6.77
CA LEU A 68 -0.09 -8.78 -7.82
C LEU A 68 -0.32 -9.48 -9.18
N PRO A 69 -0.99 -8.81 -10.15
CA PRO A 69 -1.40 -9.44 -11.40
C PRO A 69 -0.26 -9.94 -12.30
N SER A 70 0.86 -9.24 -12.34
CA SER A 70 2.02 -9.59 -13.17
C SER A 70 3.35 -9.33 -12.45
N ASP A 71 4.43 -9.94 -12.93
CA ASP A 71 5.77 -9.74 -12.37
C ASP A 71 6.37 -8.35 -12.69
N ASP A 72 5.72 -7.56 -13.54
CA ASP A 72 6.06 -6.17 -13.81
C ASP A 72 5.41 -5.19 -12.79
N ASP A 73 4.53 -5.69 -11.92
CA ASP A 73 3.91 -4.88 -10.88
C ASP A 73 4.86 -4.75 -9.67
N MET A 74 5.14 -3.52 -9.29
CA MET A 74 6.01 -3.23 -8.13
C MET A 74 5.32 -3.65 -6.83
N GLY A 75 6.06 -4.34 -5.95
CA GLY A 75 5.64 -4.58 -4.57
C GLY A 75 5.48 -3.27 -3.81
N ASN A 76 4.81 -3.35 -2.66
CA ASN A 76 4.68 -2.26 -1.70
C ASN A 76 4.61 -2.81 -0.28
N SER A 77 4.66 -1.93 0.71
CA SER A 77 4.71 -2.38 2.11
C SER A 77 3.45 -3.13 2.55
N GLU A 78 2.28 -2.82 1.99
CA GLU A 78 1.02 -3.49 2.32
C GLU A 78 1.07 -4.96 1.89
N VAL A 79 1.28 -5.22 0.59
CA VAL A 79 1.35 -6.59 0.07
C VAL A 79 2.56 -7.35 0.61
N GLY A 80 3.68 -6.65 0.86
CA GLY A 80 4.89 -7.22 1.44
C GLY A 80 4.66 -7.73 2.86
N HIS A 81 4.09 -6.91 3.75
CA HIS A 81 3.79 -7.30 5.12
C HIS A 81 2.66 -8.34 5.20
N ASN A 82 1.66 -8.27 4.30
CA ASN A 82 0.68 -9.35 4.16
C ASN A 82 1.37 -10.69 3.86
N ALA A 83 2.24 -10.75 2.85
CA ALA A 83 2.95 -11.98 2.51
C ALA A 83 3.82 -12.49 3.66
N LEU A 84 4.60 -11.60 4.30
CA LEU A 84 5.45 -11.91 5.45
C LEU A 84 4.65 -12.48 6.63
N GLY A 85 3.50 -11.87 6.96
CA GLY A 85 2.70 -12.24 8.13
C GLY A 85 1.71 -13.38 7.88
N CYS A 86 1.29 -13.60 6.63
CA CYS A 86 0.27 -14.61 6.32
C CYS A 86 0.85 -15.94 5.84
N GLY A 87 2.12 -15.99 5.43
CA GLY A 87 2.74 -17.20 4.92
C GLY A 87 2.15 -17.71 3.60
N GLN A 88 1.30 -16.93 2.96
CA GLN A 88 0.52 -17.27 1.78
C GLN A 88 0.51 -16.10 0.81
N ILE A 89 0.25 -16.38 -0.45
CA ILE A 89 0.10 -15.38 -1.49
C ILE A 89 -1.41 -15.14 -1.71
N TYR A 90 -1.86 -13.93 -1.45
CA TYR A 90 -3.25 -13.52 -1.65
C TYR A 90 -3.37 -12.57 -2.83
N SER A 91 -4.46 -12.71 -3.58
CA SER A 91 -4.79 -11.76 -4.64
C SER A 91 -5.01 -10.38 -4.07
N GLN A 92 -4.29 -9.39 -4.57
CA GLN A 92 -4.29 -8.02 -4.09
C GLN A 92 -4.67 -7.04 -5.20
N GLY A 93 -5.17 -5.87 -4.82
CA GLY A 93 -5.43 -4.76 -5.71
C GLY A 93 -6.15 -5.15 -7.00
N ALA A 94 -5.53 -4.88 -8.14
CA ALA A 94 -6.10 -5.18 -9.45
C ALA A 94 -6.44 -6.66 -9.66
N LYS A 95 -5.62 -7.58 -9.17
CA LYS A 95 -5.87 -9.03 -9.31
C LYS A 95 -7.13 -9.45 -8.56
N LEU A 96 -7.30 -8.98 -7.32
CA LEU A 96 -8.51 -9.23 -6.53
C LEU A 96 -9.76 -8.71 -7.24
N VAL A 97 -9.68 -7.49 -7.80
CA VAL A 97 -10.79 -6.89 -8.55
C VAL A 97 -11.08 -7.68 -9.82
N ASN A 98 -10.05 -8.08 -10.58
CA ASN A 98 -10.20 -8.92 -11.78
C ASN A 98 -10.94 -10.23 -11.44
N GLU A 99 -10.49 -10.96 -10.42
CA GLU A 99 -11.11 -12.22 -9.99
C GLU A 99 -12.57 -12.02 -9.55
N SER A 100 -12.87 -10.89 -8.89
CA SER A 100 -14.24 -10.56 -8.47
C SER A 100 -15.14 -10.20 -9.65
N ILE A 101 -14.62 -9.54 -10.67
CA ILE A 101 -15.33 -9.24 -11.93
C ILE A 101 -15.56 -10.51 -12.73
N GLU A 102 -14.53 -11.33 -12.97
CA GLU A 102 -14.60 -12.56 -13.75
C GLU A 102 -15.54 -13.59 -13.14
N SER A 103 -15.53 -13.71 -11.81
CA SER A 103 -16.47 -14.58 -11.09
C SER A 103 -17.89 -14.01 -10.96
N GLY A 104 -18.10 -12.73 -11.29
CA GLY A 104 -19.36 -12.02 -11.12
C GLY A 104 -19.67 -11.57 -9.68
N LYS A 105 -18.83 -11.91 -8.70
CA LYS A 105 -19.05 -11.59 -7.27
C LYS A 105 -19.22 -10.10 -7.01
N MET A 106 -18.45 -9.24 -7.69
CA MET A 106 -18.56 -7.78 -7.55
C MET A 106 -19.99 -7.31 -7.81
N PHE A 107 -20.66 -7.84 -8.84
CA PHE A 107 -22.01 -7.44 -9.27
C PHE A 107 -23.12 -8.05 -8.42
N GLU A 108 -22.76 -9.03 -7.58
CA GLU A 108 -23.64 -9.62 -6.57
C GLU A 108 -23.46 -8.99 -5.19
N SER A 109 -22.47 -8.08 -5.01
CA SER A 109 -22.26 -7.39 -3.75
C SER A 109 -23.45 -6.50 -3.37
N ASP A 110 -23.67 -6.33 -2.07
CA ASP A 110 -24.75 -5.48 -1.58
C ASP A 110 -24.54 -4.03 -2.03
N SER A 111 -23.30 -3.53 -1.98
CA SER A 111 -22.98 -2.16 -2.40
C SER A 111 -23.27 -1.90 -3.87
N TRP A 112 -22.98 -2.84 -4.78
CA TRP A 112 -23.34 -2.71 -6.19
C TRP A 112 -24.86 -2.66 -6.37
N LYS A 113 -25.59 -3.59 -5.74
CA LYS A 113 -27.06 -3.68 -5.82
C LYS A 113 -27.72 -2.43 -5.24
N GLU A 114 -27.26 -1.95 -4.10
CA GLU A 114 -27.76 -0.74 -3.45
C GLU A 114 -27.53 0.52 -4.30
N ALA A 115 -26.32 0.68 -4.86
CA ALA A 115 -26.02 1.79 -5.76
C ALA A 115 -26.96 1.83 -6.95
N LEU A 116 -27.22 0.69 -7.59
CA LEU A 116 -28.13 0.59 -8.73
C LEU A 116 -29.61 0.73 -8.32
N ALA A 117 -29.99 0.20 -7.16
CA ALA A 117 -31.33 0.37 -6.62
C ALA A 117 -31.62 1.84 -6.32
N ASN A 118 -30.67 2.56 -5.74
CA ASN A 118 -30.78 4.00 -5.44
C ASN A 118 -31.10 4.79 -6.72
N VAL A 119 -30.28 4.65 -7.78
CA VAL A 119 -30.52 5.40 -9.03
C VAL A 119 -31.82 5.03 -9.73
N LYS A 120 -32.21 3.75 -9.67
CA LYS A 120 -33.49 3.29 -10.24
C LYS A 120 -34.70 3.86 -9.49
N ASN A 121 -34.67 3.81 -8.16
CA ASN A 121 -35.76 4.28 -7.31
C ASN A 121 -35.96 5.80 -7.41
N ASN A 122 -34.87 6.53 -7.55
CA ASN A 122 -34.88 7.99 -7.64
C ASN A 122 -34.97 8.51 -9.09
N ASN A 123 -34.86 7.62 -10.09
CA ASN A 123 -34.71 7.96 -11.51
C ASN A 123 -33.59 9.02 -11.70
N SER A 124 -32.43 8.74 -11.10
CA SER A 124 -31.28 9.65 -10.98
C SER A 124 -30.07 9.10 -11.73
N VAL A 125 -28.90 9.63 -11.48
CA VAL A 125 -27.67 9.39 -12.24
C VAL A 125 -26.72 8.47 -11.47
N LEU A 126 -26.08 7.51 -12.18
CA LEU A 126 -24.94 6.76 -11.69
C LEU A 126 -23.66 7.44 -12.16
N HIS A 127 -22.79 7.80 -11.23
CA HIS A 127 -21.49 8.40 -11.50
C HIS A 127 -20.36 7.41 -11.28
N PHE A 128 -19.41 7.36 -12.22
CA PHE A 128 -18.12 6.70 -12.04
C PHE A 128 -17.02 7.76 -11.96
N LEU A 129 -16.17 7.69 -10.94
CA LEU A 129 -15.01 8.58 -10.75
C LEU A 129 -13.75 7.72 -10.65
N GLY A 130 -12.65 8.09 -11.30
CA GLY A 130 -11.36 7.43 -11.13
C GLY A 130 -10.36 7.67 -12.24
N LEU A 131 -9.18 7.04 -12.10
CA LEU A 131 -8.05 7.19 -13.00
C LEU A 131 -8.29 6.37 -14.29
N LEU A 132 -8.22 7.05 -15.43
CA LEU A 132 -8.52 6.46 -16.73
C LEU A 132 -7.24 5.99 -17.42
N SER A 133 -6.78 4.79 -17.13
CA SER A 133 -5.66 4.13 -17.81
C SER A 133 -5.67 2.61 -17.58
N ASP A 134 -4.77 1.90 -18.24
CA ASP A 134 -4.46 0.49 -18.00
C ASP A 134 -3.17 0.28 -17.19
N GLY A 135 -2.68 1.34 -16.53
CA GLY A 135 -1.45 1.34 -15.75
C GLY A 135 -1.44 0.39 -14.56
N ASN A 136 -2.61 -0.07 -14.11
CA ASN A 136 -2.79 -1.14 -13.13
C ASN A 136 -2.18 -0.86 -11.74
N VAL A 137 -1.90 0.41 -11.44
CA VAL A 137 -1.39 0.86 -10.13
C VAL A 137 -2.52 1.33 -9.23
N HIS A 138 -3.41 2.20 -9.73
CA HIS A 138 -4.55 2.72 -8.98
C HIS A 138 -5.90 2.25 -9.49
N SER A 139 -5.98 1.96 -10.78
CA SER A 139 -7.20 1.57 -11.49
C SER A 139 -6.84 0.77 -12.75
N ASN A 140 -7.88 0.23 -13.40
CA ASN A 140 -7.76 -0.31 -14.73
C ASN A 140 -9.01 0.04 -15.55
N ILE A 141 -8.82 0.57 -16.76
CA ILE A 141 -9.93 0.96 -17.65
C ILE A 141 -10.87 -0.21 -17.95
N SER A 142 -10.36 -1.45 -18.04
CA SER A 142 -11.19 -2.64 -18.30
C SER A 142 -12.25 -2.87 -17.21
N HIS A 143 -11.95 -2.51 -15.96
CA HIS A 143 -12.91 -2.57 -14.86
C HIS A 143 -14.07 -1.60 -15.09
N LEU A 144 -13.77 -0.34 -15.44
CA LEU A 144 -14.77 0.68 -15.75
C LEU A 144 -15.66 0.23 -16.92
N LEU A 145 -15.06 -0.23 -18.03
CA LEU A 145 -15.81 -0.66 -19.22
C LEU A 145 -16.75 -1.83 -18.89
N THR A 146 -16.33 -2.74 -18.02
CA THR A 146 -17.18 -3.86 -17.57
C THR A 146 -18.32 -3.38 -16.66
N MET A 147 -18.02 -2.45 -15.73
CA MET A 147 -19.05 -1.86 -14.87
C MET A 147 -20.09 -1.06 -15.66
N LEU A 148 -19.71 -0.35 -16.71
CA LEU A 148 -20.65 0.35 -17.61
C LEU A 148 -21.62 -0.60 -18.29
N LYS A 149 -21.12 -1.74 -18.82
CA LYS A 149 -21.96 -2.79 -19.41
C LYS A 149 -22.94 -3.36 -18.38
N LYS A 150 -22.44 -3.67 -17.18
CA LYS A 150 -23.26 -4.17 -16.08
C LYS A 150 -24.27 -3.14 -15.56
N ALA A 151 -23.92 -1.87 -15.49
CA ALA A 151 -24.86 -0.81 -15.11
C ALA A 151 -26.09 -0.77 -16.06
N LYS A 152 -25.85 -0.88 -17.38
CA LYS A 152 -26.92 -1.02 -18.36
C LYS A 152 -27.77 -2.27 -18.13
N GLU A 153 -27.13 -3.45 -17.96
CA GLU A 153 -27.82 -4.71 -17.69
C GLU A 153 -28.70 -4.64 -16.43
N TYR A 154 -28.23 -3.97 -15.38
CA TYR A 154 -28.96 -3.76 -14.13
C TYR A 154 -29.99 -2.63 -14.19
N GLY A 155 -30.10 -1.92 -15.33
CA GLY A 155 -31.16 -0.97 -15.64
C GLY A 155 -30.90 0.47 -15.18
N ALA A 156 -29.64 0.88 -15.02
CA ALA A 156 -29.30 2.29 -14.97
C ALA A 156 -29.69 2.95 -16.30
N LYS A 157 -30.18 4.22 -16.25
CA LYS A 157 -30.60 4.95 -17.46
C LYS A 157 -29.62 6.06 -17.82
N GLU A 158 -29.11 6.77 -16.81
CA GLU A 158 -28.21 7.90 -16.95
C GLU A 158 -26.90 7.61 -16.24
N VAL A 159 -25.77 7.72 -16.95
CA VAL A 159 -24.43 7.50 -16.39
C VAL A 159 -23.53 8.68 -16.73
N ARG A 160 -22.70 9.09 -15.78
CA ARG A 160 -21.66 10.11 -15.94
C ARG A 160 -20.31 9.54 -15.53
N VAL A 161 -19.28 9.78 -16.33
CA VAL A 161 -17.92 9.35 -16.02
C VAL A 161 -17.05 10.58 -15.78
N HIS A 162 -16.40 10.62 -14.61
CA HIS A 162 -15.45 11.63 -14.21
C HIS A 162 -14.06 11.05 -14.30
N ILE A 163 -13.24 11.53 -15.24
CA ILE A 163 -11.97 10.91 -15.59
C ILE A 163 -10.79 11.66 -14.98
N LEU A 164 -9.93 10.94 -14.28
CA LEU A 164 -8.61 11.45 -13.89
C LEU A 164 -7.59 10.98 -14.92
N LEU A 165 -6.77 11.90 -15.43
CA LEU A 165 -5.81 11.61 -16.48
C LEU A 165 -4.50 11.15 -15.85
N ASP A 166 -3.94 10.06 -16.40
CA ASP A 166 -2.71 9.44 -15.92
C ASP A 166 -1.48 10.15 -16.54
N GLY A 167 -0.62 9.46 -17.24
CA GLY A 167 0.64 9.97 -17.77
C GLY A 167 1.81 9.81 -16.81
N ARG A 168 1.60 9.03 -15.74
CA ARG A 168 2.60 8.63 -14.76
C ARG A 168 2.82 7.12 -14.76
N ASP A 169 1.76 6.34 -14.61
CA ASP A 169 1.81 4.88 -14.61
C ASP A 169 1.72 4.32 -16.05
N VAL A 170 1.47 5.20 -17.00
CA VAL A 170 1.44 4.97 -18.44
C VAL A 170 2.21 6.10 -19.15
N PRO A 171 2.48 6.01 -20.49
CA PRO A 171 3.20 7.05 -21.20
C PRO A 171 2.61 8.45 -21.00
N ALA A 172 3.48 9.44 -20.83
CA ALA A 172 3.18 10.79 -20.35
C ALA A 172 2.06 11.55 -21.12
N THR A 173 1.80 11.19 -22.38
CA THR A 173 0.82 11.84 -23.25
C THR A 173 -0.14 10.84 -23.90
N SER A 174 -0.49 9.77 -23.19
CA SER A 174 -1.33 8.68 -23.70
C SER A 174 -2.83 8.85 -23.43
N ALA A 175 -3.27 9.90 -22.73
CA ALA A 175 -4.66 10.06 -22.27
C ALA A 175 -5.69 9.94 -23.42
N LEU A 176 -5.44 10.50 -24.59
CA LEU A 176 -6.38 10.46 -25.70
C LEU A 176 -6.73 9.05 -26.19
N GLN A 177 -5.79 8.09 -26.07
CA GLN A 177 -6.10 6.70 -26.43
C GLN A 177 -7.13 6.07 -25.48
N TYR A 178 -7.04 6.37 -24.18
CA TYR A 178 -7.99 5.87 -23.17
C TYR A 178 -9.33 6.60 -23.25
N VAL A 179 -9.31 7.91 -23.49
CA VAL A 179 -10.54 8.70 -23.74
C VAL A 179 -11.28 8.12 -24.94
N LYS A 180 -10.59 7.87 -26.06
CA LYS A 180 -11.20 7.26 -27.23
C LYS A 180 -11.80 5.88 -26.94
N GLN A 181 -11.06 5.03 -26.21
CA GLN A 181 -11.55 3.70 -25.85
C GLN A 181 -12.81 3.77 -24.97
N LEU A 182 -12.87 4.73 -24.06
CA LEU A 182 -14.06 4.98 -23.24
C LEU A 182 -15.21 5.51 -24.09
N GLU A 183 -14.99 6.54 -24.90
CA GLU A 183 -16.00 7.14 -25.79
C GLU A 183 -16.59 6.12 -26.77
N ASP A 184 -15.78 5.24 -27.36
CA ASP A 184 -16.23 4.16 -28.23
C ASP A 184 -17.18 3.21 -27.47
N CYS A 185 -16.84 2.84 -26.23
CA CYS A 185 -17.69 1.99 -25.39
C CYS A 185 -19.00 2.73 -24.99
N LEU A 186 -18.94 3.99 -24.62
CA LEU A 186 -20.13 4.78 -24.25
C LEU A 186 -21.07 4.91 -25.45
N ALA A 187 -20.54 5.13 -26.66
CA ALA A 187 -21.32 5.20 -27.90
C ALA A 187 -21.98 3.86 -28.24
N GLU A 188 -21.25 2.74 -28.07
CA GLU A 188 -21.79 1.38 -28.28
C GLU A 188 -22.94 1.06 -27.31
N LEU A 189 -22.83 1.48 -26.07
CA LEU A 189 -23.81 1.19 -25.03
C LEU A 189 -25.04 2.11 -25.06
N SER A 190 -24.89 3.37 -25.54
CA SER A 190 -25.98 4.36 -25.50
C SER A 190 -27.09 4.03 -26.51
N ASP A 191 -28.33 4.07 -26.02
CA ASP A 191 -29.55 3.88 -26.78
C ASP A 191 -30.73 4.62 -26.09
N ASP A 192 -31.96 4.40 -26.52
CA ASP A 192 -33.15 5.04 -25.93
C ASP A 192 -33.35 4.70 -24.44
N SER A 193 -32.73 3.64 -23.94
CA SER A 193 -32.86 3.17 -22.55
C SER A 193 -31.67 3.46 -21.67
N PHE A 194 -30.51 3.82 -22.25
CA PHE A 194 -29.26 4.05 -21.54
C PHE A 194 -28.46 5.18 -22.20
N HIS A 195 -28.14 6.21 -21.43
CA HIS A 195 -27.37 7.35 -21.88
C HIS A 195 -26.15 7.56 -20.97
N ALA A 196 -24.95 7.40 -21.52
CA ALA A 196 -23.70 7.51 -20.78
C ALA A 196 -22.71 8.44 -21.47
N ILE A 197 -22.12 9.39 -20.71
CA ILE A 197 -21.18 10.39 -21.24
C ILE A 197 -20.05 10.66 -20.22
N ILE A 198 -18.90 11.14 -20.74
CA ILE A 198 -17.88 11.77 -19.88
C ILE A 198 -18.42 13.14 -19.41
N ALA A 199 -18.25 13.44 -18.13
CA ALA A 199 -18.81 14.66 -17.53
C ALA A 199 -17.75 15.66 -17.07
N SER A 200 -16.60 15.21 -16.63
CA SER A 200 -15.51 16.07 -16.19
C SER A 200 -14.19 15.32 -16.15
N GLY A 201 -13.08 16.03 -15.99
CA GLY A 201 -11.78 15.42 -15.84
C GLY A 201 -10.68 16.40 -15.40
N GLY A 202 -9.46 15.87 -15.37
CA GLY A 202 -8.22 16.60 -15.08
C GLY A 202 -7.09 15.68 -14.71
N GLY A 203 -5.85 16.19 -14.72
CA GLY A 203 -4.65 15.42 -14.42
C GLY A 203 -4.58 15.01 -12.94
N ARG A 204 -4.23 13.75 -12.70
CA ARG A 204 -4.16 13.14 -11.35
C ARG A 204 -3.28 13.89 -10.35
N MET A 205 -2.32 14.69 -10.81
CA MET A 205 -1.42 15.48 -9.96
C MET A 205 -1.92 16.90 -9.71
N LYS A 206 -3.10 17.24 -10.24
CA LYS A 206 -3.75 18.53 -10.03
C LYS A 206 -5.15 18.40 -9.41
N VAL A 207 -5.81 17.26 -9.65
CA VAL A 207 -7.22 17.08 -9.33
C VAL A 207 -7.43 15.79 -8.56
N THR A 208 -8.08 15.85 -7.42
CA THR A 208 -8.61 14.74 -6.62
C THR A 208 -7.58 13.84 -5.93
N MET A 209 -6.53 13.37 -6.62
CA MET A 209 -5.68 12.27 -6.18
C MET A 209 -4.52 12.73 -5.28
N ASP A 210 -4.81 13.51 -4.23
CA ASP A 210 -3.83 13.75 -3.17
C ASP A 210 -3.63 12.49 -2.31
N ARG A 211 -2.60 12.45 -1.50
CA ARG A 211 -2.30 11.40 -0.54
C ARG A 211 -1.61 11.95 0.70
N TYR A 212 -1.82 11.27 1.82
CA TYR A 212 -1.21 11.60 3.11
C TYR A 212 -1.57 12.99 3.62
N GLN A 213 -2.72 13.52 3.16
CA GLN A 213 -3.25 14.84 3.54
C GLN A 213 -2.29 16.00 3.22
N ALA A 214 -1.46 15.81 2.18
CA ALA A 214 -0.43 16.77 1.81
C ALA A 214 -1.00 18.04 1.16
N ASN A 215 -2.10 17.89 0.39
CA ASN A 215 -2.69 18.99 -0.36
C ASN A 215 -4.22 18.85 -0.52
N TRP A 216 -4.97 19.13 0.52
CA TRP A 216 -6.43 19.13 0.48
C TRP A 216 -7.04 20.08 -0.59
N GLY A 217 -6.28 21.10 -1.03
CA GLY A 217 -6.71 21.97 -2.14
C GLY A 217 -6.85 21.21 -3.47
N MET A 218 -6.08 20.15 -3.69
CA MET A 218 -6.22 19.26 -4.84
C MET A 218 -7.54 18.46 -4.75
N VAL A 219 -7.89 17.99 -3.58
CA VAL A 219 -9.15 17.26 -3.32
C VAL A 219 -10.35 18.22 -3.44
N GLU A 220 -10.24 19.44 -2.90
CA GLU A 220 -11.25 20.50 -3.05
C GLU A 220 -11.50 20.85 -4.52
N LEU A 221 -10.42 20.97 -5.32
CA LEU A 221 -10.55 21.20 -6.76
C LEU A 221 -11.28 20.04 -7.44
N GLY A 222 -10.96 18.79 -7.06
CA GLY A 222 -11.68 17.61 -7.53
C GLY A 222 -13.15 17.63 -7.15
N TRP A 223 -13.47 17.96 -5.90
CA TRP A 223 -14.84 18.09 -5.41
C TRP A 223 -15.61 19.15 -6.21
N ASN A 224 -15.03 20.33 -6.39
CA ASN A 224 -15.67 21.41 -7.15
C ASN A 224 -15.89 21.01 -8.62
N THR A 225 -14.93 20.30 -9.22
CA THR A 225 -14.99 19.86 -10.63
C THR A 225 -16.01 18.75 -10.84
N HIS A 226 -15.88 17.66 -10.07
CA HIS A 226 -16.67 16.44 -10.33
C HIS A 226 -18.06 16.52 -9.68
N VAL A 227 -18.14 17.05 -8.46
CA VAL A 227 -19.39 17.07 -7.70
C VAL A 227 -20.22 18.31 -8.02
N LYS A 228 -19.60 19.52 -8.01
CA LYS A 228 -20.32 20.76 -8.28
C LYS A 228 -20.42 21.13 -9.77
N GLY A 229 -19.60 20.50 -10.63
CA GLY A 229 -19.53 20.82 -12.05
C GLY A 229 -18.90 22.19 -12.34
N GLU A 230 -17.98 22.64 -11.47
CA GLU A 230 -17.28 23.91 -11.59
C GLU A 230 -15.93 23.74 -12.28
N GLY A 231 -15.69 24.47 -13.34
CA GLY A 231 -14.43 24.42 -14.09
C GLY A 231 -14.54 25.02 -15.48
N ARG A 232 -13.42 25.02 -16.20
CA ARG A 232 -13.42 25.43 -17.61
C ARG A 232 -14.26 24.45 -18.43
N GLN A 233 -15.15 24.98 -19.25
CA GLN A 233 -16.13 24.23 -20.01
C GLN A 233 -15.61 23.88 -21.40
N PHE A 234 -15.88 22.62 -21.82
CA PHE A 234 -15.60 22.09 -23.15
C PHE A 234 -16.77 21.24 -23.65
N GLU A 235 -16.85 21.00 -24.95
CA GLU A 235 -17.89 20.16 -25.55
C GLU A 235 -17.63 18.66 -25.31
N ASN A 236 -16.35 18.25 -25.23
CA ASN A 236 -15.93 16.87 -25.00
C ASN A 236 -14.53 16.81 -24.38
N ALA A 237 -14.12 15.63 -23.89
CA ALA A 237 -12.84 15.43 -23.21
C ALA A 237 -11.64 15.56 -24.14
N THR A 238 -11.77 15.12 -25.39
CA THR A 238 -10.71 15.23 -26.39
C THR A 238 -10.35 16.68 -26.65
N GLU A 239 -11.36 17.56 -26.86
CA GLU A 239 -11.17 19.00 -27.03
C GLU A 239 -10.46 19.63 -25.82
N ALA A 240 -10.86 19.27 -24.60
CA ALA A 240 -10.25 19.77 -23.37
C ALA A 240 -8.75 19.42 -23.30
N ILE A 241 -8.40 18.17 -23.54
CA ILE A 241 -7.01 17.69 -23.49
C ILE A 241 -6.16 18.36 -24.58
N GLU A 242 -6.67 18.43 -25.81
CA GLU A 242 -5.97 19.07 -26.94
C GLU A 242 -5.76 20.57 -26.72
N ALA A 243 -6.78 21.27 -26.21
CA ALA A 243 -6.69 22.69 -25.88
C ALA A 243 -5.63 22.95 -24.81
N TYR A 244 -5.65 22.19 -23.72
CA TYR A 244 -4.66 22.34 -22.66
C TYR A 244 -3.24 21.98 -23.12
N ARG A 245 -3.05 20.89 -23.89
CA ARG A 245 -1.74 20.54 -24.43
C ARG A 245 -1.18 21.61 -25.38
N LYS A 246 -2.05 22.32 -26.10
CA LYS A 246 -1.67 23.43 -26.97
C LYS A 246 -1.31 24.70 -26.19
N GLU A 247 -2.02 24.94 -25.07
CA GLU A 247 -1.84 26.15 -24.25
C GLU A 247 -0.71 26.00 -23.22
N LEU A 248 -0.47 24.76 -22.75
CA LEU A 248 0.43 24.47 -21.64
C LEU A 248 1.45 23.42 -22.09
N ASP A 249 2.70 23.61 -21.72
CA ASP A 249 3.77 22.61 -21.95
C ASP A 249 3.85 21.65 -20.74
N VAL A 250 2.79 20.85 -20.57
CA VAL A 250 2.69 19.88 -19.46
C VAL A 250 2.21 18.52 -19.96
N ILE A 251 2.55 17.46 -19.21
CA ILE A 251 2.09 16.10 -19.47
C ILE A 251 0.69 15.85 -18.90
N ASP A 252 0.07 14.75 -19.25
CA ASP A 252 -1.34 14.46 -18.94
C ASP A 252 -1.67 14.49 -17.46
N GLN A 253 -0.78 14.00 -16.60
CA GLN A 253 -1.00 14.01 -15.13
C GLN A 253 -1.10 15.42 -14.55
N ASP A 254 -0.60 16.44 -15.24
CA ASP A 254 -0.55 17.84 -14.79
C ASP A 254 -1.56 18.75 -15.50
N LEU A 255 -2.43 18.18 -16.34
CA LEU A 255 -3.47 18.94 -17.03
C LEU A 255 -4.50 19.53 -16.03
N PRO A 256 -4.96 20.78 -16.24
CA PRO A 256 -5.95 21.39 -15.37
C PRO A 256 -7.30 20.67 -15.37
N ALA A 257 -8.13 20.97 -14.37
CA ALA A 257 -9.51 20.51 -14.30
C ALA A 257 -10.38 21.07 -15.44
N PHE A 258 -11.30 20.24 -15.93
CA PHE A 258 -12.29 20.62 -16.94
C PHE A 258 -13.65 19.97 -16.67
N VAL A 259 -14.70 20.60 -17.18
CA VAL A 259 -16.07 20.06 -17.15
C VAL A 259 -16.63 20.03 -18.58
N ILE A 260 -17.41 19.02 -18.88
CA ILE A 260 -18.16 18.94 -20.12
C ILE A 260 -19.48 19.69 -19.94
N ALA A 261 -19.78 20.59 -20.86
CA ALA A 261 -20.95 21.45 -20.78
C ALA A 261 -21.75 21.40 -22.08
N LYS A 262 -23.06 21.45 -21.94
CA LYS A 262 -24.00 21.62 -23.03
C LYS A 262 -24.84 22.86 -22.77
N ASP A 263 -24.94 23.75 -23.73
CA ASP A 263 -25.68 25.03 -23.61
C ASP A 263 -25.22 25.85 -22.37
N GLY A 264 -23.93 25.85 -22.08
CA GLY A 264 -23.32 26.57 -20.96
C GLY A 264 -23.58 25.97 -19.57
N LYS A 265 -24.10 24.74 -19.49
CA LYS A 265 -24.37 24.04 -18.23
C LYS A 265 -23.54 22.73 -18.18
N ALA A 266 -22.86 22.53 -17.07
CA ALA A 266 -22.15 21.25 -16.82
C ALA A 266 -23.15 20.08 -16.85
N VAL A 267 -22.73 18.96 -17.49
CA VAL A 267 -23.63 17.81 -17.74
C VAL A 267 -23.65 16.80 -16.59
N GLY A 268 -22.77 16.95 -15.59
CA GLY A 268 -22.59 15.89 -14.58
C GLY A 268 -22.38 16.34 -13.13
N PRO A 269 -22.99 17.44 -12.62
CA PRO A 269 -22.99 17.68 -11.18
C PRO A 269 -23.67 16.53 -10.44
N VAL A 270 -23.11 16.14 -9.30
CA VAL A 270 -23.66 15.08 -8.45
C VAL A 270 -24.73 15.67 -7.53
N THR A 271 -25.85 14.99 -7.42
CA THR A 271 -26.96 15.38 -6.52
C THR A 271 -27.13 14.38 -5.37
N GLU A 272 -27.89 14.77 -4.35
CA GLU A 272 -28.21 13.91 -3.19
C GLU A 272 -28.91 12.59 -3.54
N LYS A 273 -29.52 12.50 -4.72
CA LYS A 273 -30.25 11.31 -5.18
C LYS A 273 -29.40 10.34 -5.99
N ASP A 274 -28.21 10.74 -6.37
CA ASP A 274 -27.35 9.98 -7.26
C ASP A 274 -26.55 8.92 -6.51
N SER A 275 -25.90 8.07 -7.28
CA SER A 275 -24.90 7.14 -6.75
C SER A 275 -23.55 7.43 -7.38
N VAL A 276 -22.48 7.39 -6.58
CA VAL A 276 -21.10 7.61 -7.01
C VAL A 276 -20.28 6.38 -6.70
N ILE A 277 -19.59 5.84 -7.69
CA ILE A 277 -18.65 4.73 -7.54
C ILE A 277 -17.25 5.22 -7.90
N LEU A 278 -16.33 5.19 -6.94
CA LEU A 278 -14.91 5.42 -7.18
C LEU A 278 -14.27 4.10 -7.61
N PHE A 279 -13.82 4.04 -8.88
CA PHE A 279 -13.30 2.78 -9.45
C PHE A 279 -11.79 2.56 -9.27
N ASN A 280 -11.11 3.41 -8.50
CA ASN A 280 -9.75 3.15 -8.07
C ASN A 280 -9.74 2.04 -7.00
N PHE A 281 -8.82 1.07 -7.13
CA PHE A 281 -8.68 -0.02 -6.17
C PHE A 281 -7.56 0.23 -5.15
N ARG A 282 -6.64 1.15 -5.39
CA ARG A 282 -5.57 1.51 -4.46
C ARG A 282 -5.99 2.67 -3.56
N GLY A 283 -5.87 2.46 -2.24
CA GLY A 283 -6.41 3.35 -1.22
C GLY A 283 -5.65 4.67 -1.05
N ASP A 284 -4.32 4.70 -1.20
CA ASP A 284 -3.46 5.84 -0.84
C ASP A 284 -3.89 7.19 -1.44
N ARG A 285 -4.45 7.19 -2.64
CA ARG A 285 -4.97 8.39 -3.35
C ARG A 285 -6.49 8.40 -3.55
N ALA A 286 -7.18 7.47 -2.92
CA ALA A 286 -8.64 7.35 -2.94
C ALA A 286 -9.27 7.76 -1.60
N LEU A 287 -8.48 7.67 -0.51
CA LEU A 287 -8.96 7.88 0.86
C LEU A 287 -9.55 9.26 1.07
N GLU A 288 -8.85 10.32 0.70
CA GLU A 288 -9.25 11.70 1.00
C GLU A 288 -10.54 12.14 0.31
N ILE A 289 -10.73 11.77 -0.96
CA ILE A 289 -12.01 12.04 -1.63
C ILE A 289 -13.14 11.19 -1.05
N SER A 290 -12.82 9.95 -0.59
CA SER A 290 -13.79 9.10 0.11
C SER A 290 -14.21 9.71 1.44
N MET A 291 -13.28 10.26 2.22
CA MET A 291 -13.58 11.02 3.43
C MET A 291 -14.51 12.20 3.14
N ALA A 292 -14.31 12.90 2.01
CA ALA A 292 -15.16 14.00 1.62
C ALA A 292 -16.61 13.56 1.30
N PHE A 293 -16.84 12.36 0.84
CA PHE A 293 -18.17 11.79 0.64
C PHE A 293 -18.77 11.23 1.93
N ASP A 294 -17.99 10.48 2.73
CA ASP A 294 -18.49 9.64 3.82
C ASP A 294 -18.60 10.35 5.17
N TYR A 295 -17.67 11.24 5.52
CA TYR A 295 -17.65 11.83 6.85
C TYR A 295 -18.84 12.79 7.09
N GLU A 296 -19.48 12.67 8.26
CA GLU A 296 -20.42 13.66 8.74
C GLU A 296 -19.69 14.96 9.10
N ASP A 297 -18.68 14.86 9.96
CA ASP A 297 -17.83 15.96 10.41
C ASP A 297 -16.58 16.03 9.53
N PHE A 298 -16.66 16.84 8.47
CA PHE A 298 -15.57 17.04 7.52
C PHE A 298 -15.10 18.49 7.53
N ASN A 299 -13.85 18.75 7.90
CA ASN A 299 -13.32 20.09 8.14
C ASN A 299 -12.05 20.42 7.33
N TYR A 300 -11.70 19.62 6.33
CA TYR A 300 -10.46 19.82 5.56
C TYR A 300 -10.58 20.89 4.48
N PHE A 301 -11.80 21.06 3.91
CA PHE A 301 -12.17 22.15 3.00
C PHE A 301 -13.68 22.40 3.06
N ASN A 302 -14.15 23.50 2.46
CA ASN A 302 -15.58 23.80 2.45
C ASN A 302 -16.33 23.04 1.35
N ARG A 303 -16.71 21.79 1.63
CA ARG A 303 -17.57 21.02 0.73
C ARG A 303 -19.06 21.40 0.81
N GLY A 304 -19.46 22.17 1.81
CA GLY A 304 -20.85 22.36 2.21
C GLY A 304 -21.34 21.20 3.12
N PRO A 305 -22.65 21.05 3.32
CA PRO A 305 -23.22 19.91 4.01
C PRO A 305 -22.83 18.59 3.34
N LYS A 306 -22.82 17.47 4.11
CA LYS A 306 -22.63 16.15 3.53
C LYS A 306 -23.64 15.93 2.41
N LEU A 307 -23.15 15.54 1.26
CA LEU A 307 -24.01 15.20 0.13
C LEU A 307 -24.68 13.84 0.42
N GLY A 308 -26.00 13.80 0.40
CA GLY A 308 -26.78 12.58 0.72
C GLY A 308 -26.78 11.51 -0.38
N CYS A 309 -25.86 11.57 -1.34
CA CYS A 309 -25.74 10.57 -2.40
C CYS A 309 -25.25 9.21 -1.85
N TYR A 310 -25.54 8.14 -2.56
CA TYR A 310 -24.94 6.83 -2.26
C TYR A 310 -23.50 6.84 -2.79
N TYR A 311 -22.52 6.62 -1.91
CA TYR A 311 -21.11 6.57 -2.28
C TYR A 311 -20.54 5.18 -2.01
N ALA A 312 -19.76 4.64 -2.96
CA ALA A 312 -19.02 3.39 -2.79
C ALA A 312 -17.63 3.46 -3.44
N GLY A 313 -16.64 2.87 -2.79
CA GLY A 313 -15.32 2.64 -3.37
C GLY A 313 -15.20 1.27 -4.04
N MET A 314 -14.09 1.03 -4.72
CA MET A 314 -13.79 -0.31 -5.27
C MET A 314 -13.49 -1.32 -4.17
N LEU A 315 -12.68 -0.90 -3.19
CA LEU A 315 -12.26 -1.65 -2.00
C LEU A 315 -12.50 -0.80 -0.75
N GLU A 316 -12.41 -1.40 0.43
CA GLU A 316 -12.18 -0.67 1.68
C GLU A 316 -10.75 -0.12 1.64
N TYR A 317 -10.59 1.21 1.63
CA TYR A 317 -9.30 1.87 1.47
C TYR A 317 -8.54 2.01 2.78
N ASP A 318 -9.28 2.05 3.88
CA ASP A 318 -8.74 2.09 5.23
C ASP A 318 -9.64 1.29 6.18
N GLY A 319 -9.13 0.16 6.65
CA GLY A 319 -9.87 -0.74 7.53
C GLY A 319 -9.96 -0.26 8.97
N ASP A 320 -9.09 0.66 9.40
CA ASP A 320 -9.14 1.25 10.74
C ASP A 320 -10.21 2.36 10.80
N LEU A 321 -10.31 3.14 9.73
CA LEU A 321 -11.30 4.21 9.60
C LEU A 321 -12.63 3.73 8.99
N HIS A 322 -12.69 2.51 8.48
CA HIS A 322 -13.83 1.94 7.74
C HIS A 322 -14.27 2.83 6.58
N ILE A 323 -13.31 3.21 5.74
CA ILE A 323 -13.52 4.09 4.58
C ILE A 323 -13.15 3.39 3.27
N PRO A 324 -14.07 3.47 2.28
CA PRO A 324 -15.43 3.99 2.36
C PRO A 324 -16.36 3.03 3.12
N THR A 325 -17.49 3.54 3.61
CA THR A 325 -18.53 2.76 4.28
C THR A 325 -19.10 1.64 3.39
N HIS A 326 -19.19 1.89 2.08
CA HIS A 326 -19.63 0.92 1.08
C HIS A 326 -18.52 0.68 0.05
N TYR A 327 -18.27 -0.57 -0.28
CA TYR A 327 -17.29 -0.94 -1.29
C TYR A 327 -17.73 -2.19 -2.08
N LEU A 328 -17.27 -2.30 -3.33
CA LEU A 328 -17.76 -3.30 -4.28
C LEU A 328 -17.11 -4.68 -4.11
N VAL A 329 -15.84 -4.70 -3.72
CA VAL A 329 -15.04 -5.92 -3.60
C VAL A 329 -14.53 -6.04 -2.18
N ASN A 330 -14.89 -7.11 -1.51
CA ASN A 330 -14.42 -7.38 -0.16
C ASN A 330 -12.92 -7.68 -0.16
N PRO A 331 -12.16 -7.23 0.88
CA PRO A 331 -10.80 -7.68 1.09
C PRO A 331 -10.74 -9.21 1.15
N PRO A 332 -9.62 -9.84 0.75
CA PRO A 332 -9.48 -11.27 0.90
C PRO A 332 -9.61 -11.65 2.39
N GLU A 333 -10.40 -12.68 2.67
CA GLU A 333 -10.50 -13.22 4.03
C GLU A 333 -9.22 -14.00 4.35
N ILE A 334 -8.27 -13.35 5.02
CA ILE A 334 -6.97 -13.92 5.34
C ILE A 334 -7.04 -14.63 6.70
N LYS A 335 -6.94 -15.94 6.66
CA LYS A 335 -6.91 -16.84 7.82
C LYS A 335 -5.56 -17.55 7.92
N ASN A 336 -5.32 -18.14 9.09
CA ASN A 336 -4.09 -18.87 9.38
C ASN A 336 -2.84 -17.98 9.22
N THR A 337 -2.85 -16.77 9.78
CA THR A 337 -1.67 -15.91 9.80
C THR A 337 -0.64 -16.42 10.81
N LEU A 338 0.60 -15.94 10.74
CA LEU A 338 1.63 -16.29 11.73
C LEU A 338 1.20 -15.86 13.15
N SER A 339 0.61 -14.67 13.29
CA SER A 339 0.10 -14.21 14.59
C SER A 339 -0.98 -15.13 15.16
N GLU A 340 -1.90 -15.59 14.31
CA GLU A 340 -2.95 -16.54 14.72
C GLU A 340 -2.34 -17.89 15.13
N LEU A 341 -1.36 -18.41 14.37
CA LEU A 341 -0.65 -19.64 14.72
C LEU A 341 0.06 -19.53 16.07
N LEU A 342 0.76 -18.42 16.31
CA LEU A 342 1.49 -18.16 17.55
C LEU A 342 0.53 -18.06 18.75
N VAL A 343 -0.57 -17.33 18.61
CA VAL A 343 -1.61 -17.21 19.67
C VAL A 343 -2.22 -18.58 19.97
N ASN A 344 -2.56 -19.37 18.95
CA ASN A 344 -3.10 -20.72 19.13
C ASN A 344 -2.10 -21.68 19.81
N ALA A 345 -0.80 -21.43 19.66
CA ALA A 345 0.26 -22.16 20.36
C ALA A 345 0.57 -21.60 21.77
N GLY A 346 -0.13 -20.56 22.21
CA GLY A 346 0.11 -19.88 23.49
C GLY A 346 1.39 -19.06 23.54
N LEU A 347 1.94 -18.68 22.38
CA LEU A 347 3.16 -17.88 22.25
C LEU A 347 2.85 -16.40 22.15
N SER A 348 3.66 -15.60 22.84
CA SER A 348 3.48 -14.16 22.92
C SER A 348 4.29 -13.42 21.88
N GLN A 349 3.74 -12.29 21.38
CA GLN A 349 4.27 -11.50 20.28
C GLN A 349 4.41 -10.04 20.66
N TYR A 350 5.41 -9.39 20.05
CA TYR A 350 5.62 -7.96 20.12
C TYR A 350 5.83 -7.39 18.72
N ALA A 351 5.12 -6.31 18.39
CA ALA A 351 5.26 -5.60 17.13
C ALA A 351 5.52 -4.12 17.39
N VAL A 352 6.53 -3.55 16.75
CA VAL A 352 6.89 -2.14 16.88
C VAL A 352 7.34 -1.55 15.56
N SER A 353 6.88 -0.35 15.28
CA SER A 353 7.42 0.56 14.27
C SER A 353 7.04 2.00 14.60
N GLU A 354 7.57 2.95 13.84
CA GLU A 354 7.05 4.31 13.91
C GLU A 354 5.74 4.46 13.11
N THR A 355 5.03 5.57 13.32
CA THR A 355 3.69 5.86 12.78
C THR A 355 3.52 5.46 11.32
N GLN A 356 4.51 5.75 10.45
CA GLN A 356 4.43 5.50 9.00
C GLN A 356 4.30 4.02 8.64
N LYS A 357 4.78 3.10 9.49
CA LYS A 357 4.79 1.66 9.24
C LYS A 357 4.17 0.83 10.38
N TYR A 358 3.50 1.49 11.33
CA TYR A 358 2.80 0.82 12.41
C TYR A 358 1.70 -0.13 11.91
N GLY A 359 0.86 0.35 10.99
CA GLY A 359 -0.17 -0.47 10.35
C GLY A 359 0.40 -1.68 9.60
N HIS A 360 1.63 -1.57 9.05
CA HIS A 360 2.28 -2.65 8.31
C HIS A 360 2.70 -3.80 9.24
N VAL A 361 3.25 -3.51 10.42
CA VAL A 361 3.63 -4.54 11.40
C VAL A 361 2.46 -5.04 12.24
N THR A 362 1.27 -4.47 12.11
CA THR A 362 0.05 -4.84 12.87
C THR A 362 -1.07 -5.29 11.94
N TYR A 363 -1.80 -4.36 11.32
CA TYR A 363 -2.97 -4.60 10.48
C TYR A 363 -2.67 -5.50 9.27
N PHE A 364 -1.75 -5.07 8.40
CA PHE A 364 -1.39 -5.83 7.20
C PHE A 364 -0.72 -7.17 7.55
N TRP A 365 0.15 -7.19 8.54
CA TRP A 365 0.76 -8.41 9.06
C TRP A 365 -0.28 -9.43 9.55
N ASN A 366 -1.33 -8.97 10.19
CA ASN A 366 -2.42 -9.80 10.71
C ASN A 366 -3.49 -10.13 9.66
N GLY A 367 -3.19 -9.92 8.37
CA GLY A 367 -4.09 -10.29 7.28
C GLY A 367 -5.26 -9.33 7.09
N ASN A 368 -4.99 -8.02 7.13
CA ASN A 368 -5.97 -6.94 7.05
C ASN A 368 -6.95 -6.94 8.25
N ARG A 369 -6.44 -7.28 9.42
CA ARG A 369 -7.21 -7.32 10.66
C ARG A 369 -6.75 -6.25 11.65
N SER A 370 -7.62 -5.32 12.01
CA SER A 370 -7.34 -4.23 12.97
C SER A 370 -7.26 -4.73 14.41
N SER A 371 -8.07 -5.73 14.77
CA SER A 371 -8.07 -6.28 16.13
C SER A 371 -6.98 -7.33 16.32
N LYS A 372 -6.44 -7.39 17.52
CA LYS A 372 -5.54 -8.48 17.94
C LYS A 372 -6.27 -9.82 17.93
N PHE A 373 -5.54 -10.90 17.73
CA PHE A 373 -6.02 -12.26 17.95
C PHE A 373 -6.13 -12.56 19.45
N SER A 374 -5.26 -11.94 20.27
CA SER A 374 -5.28 -12.06 21.74
C SER A 374 -4.74 -10.79 22.40
N GLU A 375 -5.52 -10.18 23.29
CA GLU A 375 -5.07 -9.01 24.07
C GLU A 375 -3.95 -9.36 25.07
N GLU A 376 -3.85 -10.62 25.48
CA GLU A 376 -2.84 -11.08 26.44
C GLU A 376 -1.51 -11.45 25.74
N LEU A 377 -1.57 -11.98 24.52
CA LEU A 377 -0.42 -12.55 23.82
C LEU A 377 0.15 -11.63 22.74
N GLU A 378 -0.54 -10.57 22.34
CA GLU A 378 -0.07 -9.61 21.36
C GLU A 378 0.11 -8.22 21.97
N THR A 379 1.30 -7.67 21.84
CA THR A 379 1.62 -6.29 22.23
C THR A 379 2.01 -5.50 20.97
N PHE A 380 1.32 -4.41 20.70
CA PHE A 380 1.59 -3.50 19.59
C PHE A 380 2.07 -2.17 20.15
N LYS A 381 3.16 -1.65 19.62
CA LYS A 381 3.79 -0.40 20.03
C LYS A 381 4.01 0.51 18.85
N GLU A 382 3.41 1.68 18.90
CA GLU A 382 3.70 2.77 17.97
C GLU A 382 4.73 3.72 18.58
N ILE A 383 5.70 4.14 17.76
CA ILE A 383 6.65 5.21 18.07
C ILE A 383 6.26 6.40 17.20
N PRO A 384 5.80 7.53 17.77
CA PRO A 384 5.36 8.67 16.98
C PRO A 384 6.47 9.20 16.05
N SER A 385 6.17 9.33 14.77
CA SER A 385 7.05 9.94 13.78
C SER A 385 7.23 11.43 14.05
N ASP A 386 8.38 11.99 13.66
CA ASP A 386 8.57 13.44 13.69
C ASP A 386 7.77 14.10 12.56
N ASN A 387 7.20 15.26 12.83
CA ASN A 387 6.49 16.04 11.82
C ASN A 387 7.45 16.95 11.04
N VAL A 388 8.35 16.30 10.28
CA VAL A 388 9.34 16.95 9.39
C VAL A 388 9.46 16.12 8.11
N SER A 389 10.04 16.69 7.05
CA SER A 389 10.35 15.92 5.84
C SER A 389 11.34 14.80 6.17
N PHE A 390 11.15 13.61 5.58
CA PHE A 390 11.98 12.44 5.90
C PHE A 390 13.45 12.63 5.51
N ASP A 391 13.76 13.44 4.52
CA ASP A 391 15.12 13.78 4.11
C ASP A 391 15.79 14.79 5.04
N GLU A 392 15.04 15.55 5.84
CA GLU A 392 15.60 16.40 6.88
C GLU A 392 16.08 15.62 8.12
N ARG A 393 15.46 14.44 8.37
CA ARG A 393 15.84 13.53 9.46
C ARG A 393 15.86 12.08 8.97
N PRO A 394 16.81 11.71 8.09
CA PRO A 394 16.79 10.40 7.42
C PRO A 394 17.01 9.21 8.37
N TRP A 395 17.55 9.43 9.57
CA TRP A 395 17.62 8.38 10.61
C TRP A 395 16.28 8.07 11.24
N MET A 396 15.25 8.92 11.01
CA MET A 396 13.88 8.75 11.49
C MET A 396 13.83 8.31 12.97
N LYS A 397 13.07 7.27 13.30
CA LYS A 397 13.01 6.69 14.67
C LYS A 397 13.76 5.37 14.79
N SER A 398 14.75 5.10 13.94
CA SER A 398 15.48 3.83 13.98
C SER A 398 16.17 3.55 15.32
N ALA A 399 16.66 4.59 16.01
CA ALA A 399 17.27 4.43 17.31
C ALA A 399 16.25 4.03 18.39
N GLU A 400 15.09 4.69 18.41
CA GLU A 400 14.00 4.43 19.34
C GLU A 400 13.37 3.06 19.09
N ILE A 401 13.15 2.66 17.83
CA ILE A 401 12.69 1.31 17.47
C ILE A 401 13.68 0.27 17.97
N THR A 402 14.98 0.51 17.77
CA THR A 402 16.05 -0.39 18.25
C THR A 402 16.04 -0.49 19.78
N ASP A 403 15.89 0.61 20.51
CA ASP A 403 15.83 0.63 21.97
C ASP A 403 14.63 -0.22 22.47
N ASP A 404 13.50 -0.05 21.84
CA ASP A 404 12.26 -0.73 22.20
C ASP A 404 12.34 -2.25 21.93
N VAL A 405 12.91 -2.66 20.79
CA VAL A 405 13.20 -4.08 20.50
C VAL A 405 14.18 -4.67 21.53
N ILE A 406 15.22 -3.94 21.90
CA ILE A 406 16.18 -4.35 22.94
C ILE A 406 15.49 -4.56 24.30
N GLU A 407 14.60 -3.66 24.68
CA GLU A 407 13.82 -3.78 25.91
C GLU A 407 12.88 -4.99 25.85
N ALA A 408 12.21 -5.21 24.70
CA ALA A 408 11.36 -6.38 24.49
C ALA A 408 12.15 -7.69 24.62
N ILE A 409 13.34 -7.78 24.02
CA ILE A 409 14.24 -8.93 24.15
C ILE A 409 14.62 -9.17 25.63
N LYS A 410 15.11 -8.13 26.32
CA LYS A 410 15.56 -8.20 27.71
C LYS A 410 14.46 -8.54 28.70
N SER A 411 13.21 -8.23 28.36
CA SER A 411 12.05 -8.56 29.19
C SER A 411 11.81 -10.07 29.28
N GLU A 412 12.32 -10.85 28.31
CA GLU A 412 12.09 -12.30 28.17
C GLU A 412 10.58 -12.69 28.13
N LYS A 413 9.69 -11.72 27.86
CA LYS A 413 8.24 -11.92 27.82
C LYS A 413 7.74 -12.50 26.52
N TYR A 414 8.39 -12.15 25.40
CA TYR A 414 7.90 -12.44 24.05
C TYR A 414 8.67 -13.58 23.40
N ASP A 415 7.95 -14.45 22.67
CA ASP A 415 8.52 -15.55 21.89
C ASP A 415 8.90 -15.05 20.48
N PHE A 416 8.10 -14.13 19.95
CA PHE A 416 8.32 -13.52 18.63
C PHE A 416 8.25 -12.00 18.73
N ILE A 417 9.27 -11.32 18.22
CA ILE A 417 9.35 -9.87 18.16
C ILE A 417 9.52 -9.48 16.70
N ARG A 418 8.74 -8.54 16.19
CA ARG A 418 8.88 -7.98 14.85
C ARG A 418 8.97 -6.47 14.88
N CYS A 419 9.82 -5.91 14.03
CA CYS A 419 9.88 -4.47 13.82
C CYS A 419 10.09 -4.13 12.35
N ASN A 420 9.74 -2.90 11.98
CA ASN A 420 10.03 -2.34 10.67
C ASN A 420 10.82 -1.04 10.86
N PHE A 421 11.91 -0.92 10.10
CA PHE A 421 12.68 0.32 9.95
C PHE A 421 12.28 0.97 8.62
N PRO A 422 11.53 2.08 8.61
CA PRO A 422 10.96 2.66 7.39
C PRO A 422 11.96 3.46 6.55
N ASN A 423 13.19 3.62 7.01
CA ASN A 423 14.17 4.56 6.48
C ASN A 423 14.42 4.43 4.97
N GLY A 424 14.71 3.23 4.46
CA GLY A 424 15.03 3.02 3.06
C GLY A 424 13.89 3.41 2.12
N ASP A 425 12.66 3.14 2.52
CA ASP A 425 11.47 3.44 1.77
C ASP A 425 11.04 4.91 1.89
N MET A 426 10.79 5.37 3.11
CA MET A 426 10.24 6.71 3.34
C MET A 426 11.20 7.82 2.89
N VAL A 427 12.50 7.66 3.15
CA VAL A 427 13.52 8.62 2.68
C VAL A 427 13.74 8.45 1.17
N GLY A 428 13.76 7.21 0.66
CA GLY A 428 13.85 6.92 -0.77
C GLY A 428 12.77 7.61 -1.60
N HIS A 429 11.55 7.67 -1.11
CA HIS A 429 10.44 8.37 -1.75
C HIS A 429 10.63 9.89 -1.88
N THR A 430 11.54 10.51 -1.10
CA THR A 430 11.88 11.93 -1.26
C THR A 430 12.74 12.20 -2.50
N GLY A 431 13.40 11.17 -3.04
CA GLY A 431 14.35 11.28 -4.14
C GLY A 431 15.71 11.85 -3.73
N ASN A 432 15.92 12.14 -2.44
CA ASN A 432 17.19 12.64 -1.92
C ASN A 432 18.15 11.49 -1.65
N PHE A 433 19.08 11.27 -2.57
CA PHE A 433 20.01 10.14 -2.53
C PHE A 433 20.89 10.13 -1.28
N ASP A 434 21.51 11.26 -0.92
CA ASP A 434 22.43 11.36 0.21
C ASP A 434 21.69 11.15 1.56
N ALA A 435 20.45 11.65 1.64
CA ALA A 435 19.60 11.41 2.80
C ALA A 435 19.24 9.92 2.89
N THR A 436 18.94 9.26 1.77
CA THR A 436 18.62 7.83 1.75
C THR A 436 19.81 6.97 2.17
N VAL A 437 21.02 7.30 1.71
CA VAL A 437 22.28 6.68 2.20
C VAL A 437 22.37 6.77 3.72
N THR A 438 22.16 7.96 4.28
CA THR A 438 22.17 8.17 5.75
C THR A 438 21.09 7.36 6.46
N GLY A 439 19.89 7.25 5.86
CA GLY A 439 18.80 6.43 6.39
C GLY A 439 19.15 4.95 6.47
N VAL A 440 19.78 4.40 5.44
CA VAL A 440 20.25 3.00 5.40
C VAL A 440 21.37 2.76 6.43
N GLU A 441 22.31 3.70 6.58
CA GLU A 441 23.36 3.63 7.61
C GLU A 441 22.80 3.63 9.04
N ALA A 442 21.73 4.40 9.28
CA ALA A 442 21.05 4.41 10.58
C ALA A 442 20.42 3.05 10.92
N VAL A 443 19.89 2.33 9.93
CA VAL A 443 19.40 0.96 10.10
C VAL A 443 20.54 0.00 10.45
N ASP A 444 21.68 0.10 9.79
CA ASP A 444 22.87 -0.74 10.08
C ASP A 444 23.36 -0.56 11.52
N LEU A 445 23.35 0.69 12.03
CA LEU A 445 23.64 0.96 13.45
C LEU A 445 22.65 0.29 14.40
N GLY A 446 21.37 0.24 14.03
CA GLY A 446 20.35 -0.52 14.75
C GLY A 446 20.65 -2.02 14.78
N LEU A 447 20.99 -2.60 13.62
CA LEU A 447 21.38 -4.02 13.51
C LEU A 447 22.60 -4.36 14.39
N ALA A 448 23.61 -3.48 14.41
CA ALA A 448 24.79 -3.67 15.27
C ALA A 448 24.45 -3.82 16.76
N ARG A 449 23.49 -3.03 17.22
CA ARG A 449 23.00 -3.06 18.61
C ARG A 449 22.17 -4.30 18.89
N LEU A 450 21.28 -4.67 17.94
CA LEU A 450 20.42 -5.86 18.05
C LEU A 450 21.25 -7.15 18.11
N ILE A 451 22.26 -7.33 17.24
CA ILE A 451 23.16 -8.50 17.25
C ILE A 451 23.78 -8.68 18.62
N LYS A 452 24.27 -7.61 19.24
CA LYS A 452 24.91 -7.68 20.56
C LYS A 452 23.95 -8.22 21.64
N VAL A 453 22.70 -7.80 21.62
CA VAL A 453 21.69 -8.24 22.59
C VAL A 453 21.18 -9.65 22.25
N CYS A 454 21.01 -9.96 20.96
CA CYS A 454 20.69 -11.32 20.53
C CYS A 454 21.74 -12.35 20.98
N ASP A 455 23.02 -11.97 20.93
CA ASP A 455 24.11 -12.79 21.45
C ASP A 455 24.03 -13.02 22.97
N GLU A 456 23.69 -11.98 23.72
CA GLU A 456 23.57 -12.03 25.18
C GLU A 456 22.39 -12.89 25.64
N TYR A 457 21.26 -12.80 24.94
CA TYR A 457 20.00 -13.46 25.32
C TYR A 457 19.71 -14.73 24.52
N ASN A 458 20.60 -15.15 23.62
CA ASN A 458 20.48 -16.32 22.73
C ASN A 458 19.22 -16.28 21.85
N VAL A 459 19.02 -15.17 21.18
CA VAL A 459 17.90 -14.89 20.29
C VAL A 459 18.31 -15.18 18.84
N THR A 460 17.45 -15.81 18.08
CA THR A 460 17.60 -15.91 16.62
C THR A 460 17.11 -14.61 15.99
N LEU A 461 17.97 -13.91 15.26
CA LEU A 461 17.67 -12.70 14.53
C LEU A 461 17.48 -13.00 13.05
N LEU A 462 16.32 -12.66 12.52
CA LEU A 462 16.00 -12.69 11.09
C LEU A 462 15.99 -11.26 10.56
N VAL A 463 16.63 -11.03 9.43
CA VAL A 463 16.65 -9.72 8.77
C VAL A 463 16.17 -9.88 7.34
N THR A 464 15.19 -9.08 6.96
CA THR A 464 14.62 -9.05 5.60
C THR A 464 14.22 -7.63 5.21
N ALA A 465 13.62 -7.49 4.05
CA ALA A 465 12.89 -6.31 3.61
C ALA A 465 11.57 -6.75 2.96
N ASP A 466 10.67 -5.84 2.72
CA ASP A 466 9.34 -6.08 2.17
C ASP A 466 9.24 -5.74 0.68
N HIS A 467 10.07 -4.83 0.20
CA HIS A 467 10.30 -4.47 -1.21
C HIS A 467 11.60 -3.67 -1.35
N GLY A 468 12.00 -3.32 -2.56
CA GLY A 468 13.10 -2.41 -2.82
C GLY A 468 12.61 -0.99 -3.15
N ASN A 469 13.42 0.01 -2.86
CA ASN A 469 13.27 1.42 -3.19
C ASN A 469 14.66 2.09 -3.20
N ALA A 470 15.37 2.11 -2.06
CA ALA A 470 16.69 2.70 -1.89
C ALA A 470 17.79 2.09 -2.78
N ASP A 471 17.55 0.90 -3.29
CA ASP A 471 18.47 0.16 -4.18
C ASP A 471 18.44 0.64 -5.64
N GLU A 472 17.47 1.51 -6.03
CA GLU A 472 17.33 1.97 -7.42
C GLU A 472 16.66 3.35 -7.50
N MET A 473 17.35 4.39 -7.04
CA MET A 473 16.84 5.77 -6.97
C MET A 473 17.07 6.60 -8.24
N LEU A 474 17.67 6.02 -9.28
CA LEU A 474 17.86 6.64 -10.57
C LEU A 474 17.36 5.71 -11.69
N GLU A 475 16.79 6.30 -12.72
CA GLU A 475 16.38 5.60 -13.92
C GLU A 475 16.76 6.38 -15.18
N LYS A 476 16.78 5.71 -16.33
CA LYS A 476 16.99 6.37 -17.62
C LYS A 476 15.65 6.72 -18.24
N ASN A 477 15.48 8.00 -18.58
CA ASN A 477 14.33 8.45 -19.36
C ASN A 477 14.39 7.92 -20.81
N LYS A 478 13.36 8.20 -21.61
CA LYS A 478 13.30 7.77 -23.03
C LYS A 478 14.44 8.32 -23.90
N LYS A 479 15.15 9.36 -23.46
CA LYS A 479 16.31 9.93 -24.15
C LYS A 479 17.64 9.34 -23.66
N GLY A 480 17.60 8.43 -22.69
CA GLY A 480 18.78 7.83 -22.08
C GLY A 480 19.45 8.69 -20.99
N GLU A 481 18.83 9.81 -20.60
CA GLU A 481 19.32 10.71 -19.54
C GLU A 481 18.88 10.16 -18.16
N LEU A 482 19.73 10.32 -17.15
CA LEU A 482 19.40 9.93 -15.78
C LEU A 482 18.41 10.92 -15.18
N GLN A 483 17.38 10.36 -14.54
CA GLN A 483 16.42 11.11 -13.73
C GLN A 483 16.21 10.43 -12.39
N VAL A 484 15.76 11.18 -11.40
CA VAL A 484 15.42 10.67 -10.07
C VAL A 484 14.22 9.73 -10.18
N ARG A 485 14.32 8.59 -9.53
CA ARG A 485 13.25 7.61 -9.34
C ARG A 485 12.85 7.59 -7.86
N THR A 486 11.58 7.75 -7.59
CA THR A 486 11.01 7.71 -6.23
C THR A 486 10.07 6.52 -6.04
N ALA A 487 9.89 5.69 -7.07
CA ALA A 487 9.04 4.50 -7.04
C ALA A 487 9.80 3.27 -6.53
N HIS A 488 9.07 2.26 -6.06
CA HIS A 488 9.64 0.99 -5.65
C HIS A 488 10.35 0.28 -6.82
N SER A 489 11.31 -0.58 -6.50
CA SER A 489 12.03 -1.36 -7.50
C SER A 489 11.40 -2.74 -7.70
N LEU A 490 11.77 -3.40 -8.82
CA LEU A 490 11.45 -4.81 -9.11
C LEU A 490 12.62 -5.73 -8.70
N ASN A 491 13.37 -5.32 -7.70
CA ASN A 491 14.54 -6.05 -7.26
C ASN A 491 14.19 -7.02 -6.11
N PRO A 492 14.91 -8.14 -5.98
CA PRO A 492 14.75 -9.01 -4.83
C PRO A 492 15.28 -8.35 -3.56
N VAL A 493 14.80 -8.83 -2.43
CA VAL A 493 15.19 -8.34 -1.10
C VAL A 493 16.02 -9.38 -0.35
N PRO A 494 16.82 -9.00 0.67
CA PRO A 494 17.58 -9.94 1.48
C PRO A 494 16.70 -10.75 2.42
N PHE A 495 17.13 -11.97 2.74
CA PHE A 495 16.71 -12.73 3.90
C PHE A 495 17.94 -13.35 4.56
N ILE A 496 18.16 -13.07 5.84
CA ILE A 496 19.36 -13.46 6.57
C ILE A 496 18.95 -14.10 7.91
N ILE A 497 19.59 -15.18 8.30
CA ILE A 497 19.42 -15.82 9.61
C ILE A 497 20.70 -15.65 10.42
N TYR A 498 20.65 -14.90 11.50
CA TYR A 498 21.74 -14.77 12.46
C TYR A 498 21.38 -15.48 13.76
N ASP A 499 22.22 -16.43 14.16
CA ASP A 499 22.09 -17.12 15.44
C ASP A 499 23.49 -17.60 15.89
N LYS A 500 23.91 -17.16 17.06
CA LYS A 500 25.26 -17.48 17.56
C LYS A 500 25.39 -18.94 17.99
N LYS A 501 24.29 -19.59 18.37
CA LYS A 501 24.33 -20.93 18.95
C LYS A 501 23.85 -22.04 18.00
N ASN A 502 22.89 -21.69 17.14
CA ASN A 502 22.29 -22.66 16.24
C ASN A 502 22.76 -22.43 14.81
N THR A 503 23.07 -23.50 14.11
CA THR A 503 23.39 -23.43 12.68
C THR A 503 22.16 -23.78 11.87
N TYR A 504 21.80 -22.91 10.95
CA TYR A 504 20.73 -23.12 9.98
C TYR A 504 21.32 -23.32 8.59
N THR A 505 20.62 -24.07 7.78
CA THR A 505 20.96 -24.24 6.36
C THR A 505 19.71 -23.89 5.57
N ILE A 506 19.82 -22.88 4.71
CA ILE A 506 18.76 -22.54 3.76
C ILE A 506 18.82 -23.56 2.62
N LYS A 507 17.69 -24.21 2.34
CA LYS A 507 17.55 -25.17 1.24
C LYS A 507 17.70 -24.44 -0.10
N GLU A 508 18.14 -25.16 -1.13
CA GLU A 508 18.13 -24.62 -2.50
C GLU A 508 16.69 -24.44 -2.98
N GLY A 509 16.38 -23.29 -3.57
CA GLY A 509 15.04 -22.97 -4.07
C GLY A 509 14.88 -21.50 -4.45
N GLU A 510 13.77 -21.20 -5.09
CA GLU A 510 13.31 -19.83 -5.29
C GLU A 510 12.28 -19.51 -4.21
N TYR A 511 12.45 -18.37 -3.56
CA TYR A 511 11.65 -17.98 -2.42
C TYR A 511 11.05 -16.57 -2.60
N GLY A 512 9.91 -16.35 -1.97
CA GLY A 512 9.27 -15.05 -1.83
C GLY A 512 9.02 -14.69 -0.36
N LEU A 513 8.43 -13.55 -0.12
CA LEU A 513 8.16 -13.05 1.23
C LEU A 513 7.27 -14.00 2.04
N ALA A 514 6.34 -14.70 1.40
CA ALA A 514 5.45 -15.66 2.06
C ALA A 514 6.17 -16.87 2.70
N ASN A 515 7.40 -17.19 2.29
CA ASN A 515 8.20 -18.26 2.90
C ASN A 515 8.71 -17.91 4.31
N VAL A 516 8.69 -16.63 4.69
CA VAL A 516 9.22 -16.15 5.98
C VAL A 516 8.41 -16.67 7.16
N ALA A 517 7.06 -16.63 7.08
CA ALA A 517 6.21 -17.12 8.17
C ALA A 517 6.47 -18.59 8.51
N ALA A 518 6.56 -19.46 7.51
CA ALA A 518 6.87 -20.89 7.71
C ALA A 518 8.27 -21.11 8.28
N THR A 519 9.23 -20.25 7.91
CA THR A 519 10.60 -20.30 8.45
C THR A 519 10.62 -19.89 9.92
N VAL A 520 9.91 -18.82 10.31
CA VAL A 520 9.72 -18.44 11.73
C VAL A 520 9.05 -19.58 12.51
N ALA A 521 7.99 -20.16 11.99
CA ALA A 521 7.30 -21.29 12.63
C ALA A 521 8.24 -22.48 12.84
N SER A 522 9.07 -22.82 11.84
CA SER A 522 10.06 -23.90 11.94
C SER A 522 11.10 -23.62 13.04
N ILE A 523 11.59 -22.38 13.13
CA ILE A 523 12.54 -21.96 14.18
C ILE A 523 11.90 -22.09 15.57
N LEU A 524 10.63 -21.78 15.71
CA LEU A 524 9.86 -21.90 16.97
C LEU A 524 9.34 -23.33 17.22
N ASN A 525 9.70 -24.31 16.38
CA ASN A 525 9.24 -25.70 16.44
C ASN A 525 7.70 -25.85 16.33
N LEU A 526 7.08 -25.00 15.53
CA LEU A 526 5.66 -25.08 15.21
C LEU A 526 5.47 -25.71 13.82
N LYS A 527 4.35 -26.44 13.66
CA LYS A 527 3.95 -26.96 12.36
C LYS A 527 3.21 -25.85 11.58
N ALA A 528 3.78 -25.44 10.45
CA ALA A 528 3.11 -24.52 9.54
C ALA A 528 1.80 -25.11 8.99
N PRO A 529 0.75 -24.32 8.80
CA PRO A 529 -0.46 -24.72 8.09
C PRO A 529 -0.15 -25.21 6.67
N GLU A 530 -0.94 -26.15 6.15
CA GLU A 530 -0.72 -26.73 4.80
C GLU A 530 -0.90 -25.73 3.65
N CYS A 531 -1.60 -24.64 3.90
CA CYS A 531 -1.83 -23.57 2.92
C CYS A 531 -0.66 -22.58 2.81
N TRP A 532 0.36 -22.69 3.68
CA TRP A 532 1.51 -21.79 3.63
C TRP A 532 2.55 -22.24 2.61
N GLU A 533 3.30 -21.25 2.13
CA GLU A 533 4.54 -21.50 1.41
C GLU A 533 5.53 -22.25 2.29
N ALA A 534 6.44 -23.02 1.66
CA ALA A 534 7.36 -23.88 2.39
C ALA A 534 8.38 -23.08 3.22
N SER A 535 8.81 -23.66 4.36
CA SER A 535 9.94 -23.15 5.13
C SER A 535 11.23 -23.25 4.31
N MET A 536 12.06 -22.22 4.41
CA MET A 536 13.38 -22.15 3.76
C MET A 536 14.45 -23.04 4.44
N ILE A 537 14.17 -23.53 5.67
CA ILE A 537 15.09 -24.36 6.48
C ILE A 537 14.51 -25.72 6.79
#